data_7e9c87c415f6c7f41e90385433e976f0
#
_entry.id   7e9c87c415f6c7f41e90385433e976f0
#
_cell.length_a   1.000
_cell.length_b   1.000
_cell.length_c   1.000
_cell.angle_alpha   90.00
_cell.angle_beta   90.00
_cell.angle_gamma   90.00
#
_symmetry.space_group_name_H-M   'P 1'
#
loop_
_entity.id
_entity.type
_entity.pdbx_description
1 polymer ?
#
loop_
_entity_poly.entity_id
_entity_poly.type
_entity_poly.pdbx_seq_one_letter_code
_entity_poly.pdbx_strand_id
1 'polypeptide(L)'
;MKWSLNELRQAKETPIEFDTTLDLEAALKERRNDLISAAPVQVEGVFTVDQRGILGSFNVKTKIQVPSTRTFEPVTIPLDFDFSEYYVSHHQSNLAQFDDLDVVIVLENDVLALEDVIIDNILVQIPMQVLSEKEQHAKFSEMPQGKSWGVLTEDQLKNNAHRKDQIDPRMAKLKDFFKNEDQKNSDE
;
A
#
# COMPACT_ATOMS: atom_id res chain seq x y z
N MET A 1 11.04 17.33 -13.42
CA MET A 1 10.58 18.72 -13.29
C MET A 1 10.80 19.20 -11.86
N LYS A 2 11.29 20.47 -11.68
CA LYS A 2 11.57 21.01 -10.35
C LYS A 2 11.06 22.44 -10.29
N TRP A 3 10.44 22.81 -9.17
CA TRP A 3 9.99 24.17 -8.88
C TRP A 3 10.50 24.62 -7.51
N SER A 4 10.91 25.88 -7.38
CA SER A 4 11.12 26.44 -6.06
C SER A 4 9.78 26.85 -5.44
N LEU A 5 9.67 26.75 -4.11
CA LEU A 5 8.48 27.24 -3.40
C LEU A 5 8.20 28.74 -3.69
N ASN A 6 9.26 29.51 -3.95
CA ASN A 6 9.12 30.93 -4.28
C ASN A 6 8.47 31.14 -5.66
N GLU A 7 8.82 30.35 -6.67
CA GLU A 7 8.19 30.38 -8.00
C GLU A 7 6.71 30.03 -7.89
N LEU A 8 6.38 28.94 -7.18
CA LEU A 8 5.00 28.54 -6.98
C LEU A 8 4.20 29.60 -6.22
N ARG A 9 4.79 30.23 -5.20
CA ARG A 9 4.14 31.33 -4.44
C ARG A 9 3.88 32.58 -5.25
N GLN A 10 4.65 32.86 -6.31
CA GLN A 10 4.39 33.98 -7.20
C GLN A 10 3.13 33.80 -8.05
N ALA A 11 2.70 32.56 -8.26
CA ALA A 11 1.51 32.18 -9.01
C ALA A 11 0.21 32.22 -8.18
N LYS A 12 0.14 33.05 -7.12
CA LYS A 12 -1.01 33.13 -6.20
C LYS A 12 -2.38 33.34 -6.86
N GLU A 13 -2.41 34.01 -7.99
CA GLU A 13 -3.66 34.41 -8.65
C GLU A 13 -4.14 33.40 -9.69
N THR A 14 -3.26 32.53 -10.18
CA THR A 14 -3.58 31.53 -11.20
C THR A 14 -3.00 30.18 -10.83
N PRO A 15 -3.83 29.12 -10.75
CA PRO A 15 -3.33 27.78 -10.57
C PRO A 15 -2.32 27.39 -11.67
N ILE A 16 -1.27 26.69 -11.31
CA ILE A 16 -0.31 26.14 -12.28
C ILE A 16 -0.78 24.74 -12.64
N GLU A 17 -1.35 24.61 -13.81
CA GLU A 17 -1.77 23.30 -14.36
C GLU A 17 -0.69 22.75 -15.26
N PHE A 18 -0.52 21.43 -15.23
CA PHE A 18 0.38 20.73 -16.14
C PHE A 18 -0.13 19.32 -16.42
N ASP A 19 0.21 18.83 -17.61
CA ASP A 19 0.01 17.47 -18.06
C ASP A 19 1.34 17.02 -18.66
N THR A 20 1.87 15.91 -18.16
CA THR A 20 3.18 15.41 -18.57
C THR A 20 3.27 13.90 -18.49
N THR A 21 4.20 13.35 -19.26
CA THR A 21 4.53 11.92 -19.20
C THR A 21 5.98 11.79 -18.76
N LEU A 22 6.19 11.03 -17.67
CA LEU A 22 7.50 10.82 -17.07
C LEU A 22 7.95 9.37 -17.28
N ASP A 23 9.22 9.18 -17.60
CA ASP A 23 9.87 7.87 -17.56
C ASP A 23 10.57 7.71 -16.22
N LEU A 24 9.94 6.96 -15.31
CA LEU A 24 10.40 6.77 -13.94
C LEU A 24 10.86 5.33 -13.65
N GLU A 25 10.95 4.46 -14.67
CA GLU A 25 11.28 3.05 -14.46
C GLU A 25 12.60 2.86 -13.71
N ALA A 26 13.65 3.55 -14.11
CA ALA A 26 14.97 3.42 -13.49
C ALA A 26 14.95 3.87 -12.02
N ALA A 27 14.31 5.00 -11.72
CA ALA A 27 14.23 5.55 -10.38
C ALA A 27 13.32 4.71 -9.46
N LEU A 28 12.23 4.15 -9.99
CA LEU A 28 11.38 3.21 -9.26
C LEU A 28 12.14 1.91 -8.92
N LYS A 29 12.94 1.38 -9.84
CA LYS A 29 13.78 0.19 -9.60
C LYS A 29 14.86 0.43 -8.55
N GLU A 30 15.41 1.62 -8.49
CA GLU A 30 16.40 1.99 -7.47
C GLU A 30 15.81 1.96 -6.06
N ARG A 31 14.56 2.44 -5.91
CA ARG A 31 13.86 2.47 -4.61
C ARG A 31 13.16 1.15 -4.26
N ARG A 32 12.80 0.35 -5.27
CA ARG A 32 12.14 -0.94 -5.09
C ARG A 32 12.76 -2.00 -5.99
N ASN A 33 13.62 -2.81 -5.41
CA ASN A 33 14.44 -3.81 -6.12
C ASN A 33 13.66 -4.94 -6.78
N ASP A 34 12.42 -5.22 -6.34
CA ASP A 34 11.56 -6.26 -6.90
C ASP A 34 10.70 -5.78 -8.08
N LEU A 35 10.78 -4.49 -8.45
CA LEU A 35 10.08 -3.97 -9.61
C LEU A 35 10.70 -4.53 -10.90
N ILE A 36 9.89 -5.20 -11.71
CA ILE A 36 10.32 -5.79 -12.98
C ILE A 36 10.34 -4.73 -14.08
N SER A 37 9.24 -3.98 -14.24
CA SER A 37 9.14 -2.88 -15.21
C SER A 37 8.06 -1.88 -14.78
N ALA A 38 8.15 -0.66 -15.33
CA ALA A 38 7.12 0.36 -15.24
C ALA A 38 6.86 0.99 -16.61
N ALA A 39 5.62 1.18 -16.97
CA ALA A 39 5.24 1.95 -18.14
C ALA A 39 5.46 3.45 -17.88
N PRO A 40 5.57 4.29 -18.92
CA PRO A 40 5.59 5.73 -18.75
C PRO A 40 4.40 6.20 -17.88
N VAL A 41 4.70 7.11 -16.97
CA VAL A 41 3.75 7.61 -15.97
C VAL A 41 3.11 8.87 -16.51
N GLN A 42 1.81 8.85 -16.75
CA GLN A 42 1.02 10.03 -17.08
C GLN A 42 0.65 10.75 -15.79
N VAL A 43 0.93 12.05 -15.73
CA VAL A 43 0.68 12.90 -14.57
C VAL A 43 -0.03 14.15 -15.00
N GLU A 44 -1.28 14.30 -14.57
CA GLU A 44 -2.02 15.55 -14.63
C GLU A 44 -1.99 16.19 -13.25
N GLY A 45 -1.63 17.44 -13.14
CA GLY A 45 -1.48 18.08 -11.84
C GLY A 45 -1.81 19.56 -11.85
N VAL A 46 -2.19 20.06 -10.67
CA VAL A 46 -2.42 21.48 -10.42
C VAL A 46 -1.82 21.87 -9.08
N PHE A 47 -1.10 23.00 -9.09
CA PHE A 47 -0.66 23.66 -7.87
C PHE A 47 -1.54 24.88 -7.59
N THR A 48 -2.04 24.96 -6.37
CA THR A 48 -2.75 26.12 -5.84
C THR A 48 -2.04 26.64 -4.60
N VAL A 49 -2.06 27.94 -4.40
CA VAL A 49 -1.40 28.61 -3.26
C VAL A 49 -2.46 29.21 -2.36
N ASP A 50 -2.50 28.76 -1.12
CA ASP A 50 -3.38 29.31 -0.09
C ASP A 50 -2.56 29.93 1.07
N GLN A 51 -3.24 30.28 2.18
CA GLN A 51 -2.59 30.86 3.36
C GLN A 51 -1.74 29.82 4.14
N ARG A 52 -2.04 28.53 3.98
CA ARG A 52 -1.37 27.42 4.67
C ARG A 52 -0.09 26.98 3.97
N GLY A 53 -0.08 27.06 2.63
CA GLY A 53 1.06 26.61 1.84
C GLY A 53 0.73 26.45 0.36
N ILE A 54 1.40 25.52 -0.28
CA ILE A 54 1.16 25.16 -1.67
C ILE A 54 0.48 23.78 -1.66
N LEU A 55 -0.74 23.73 -2.16
CA LEU A 55 -1.46 22.47 -2.36
C LEU A 55 -1.20 21.97 -3.78
N GLY A 56 -0.61 20.78 -3.90
CA GLY A 56 -0.53 20.03 -5.13
C GLY A 56 -1.63 18.98 -5.17
N SER A 57 -2.37 18.93 -6.26
CA SER A 57 -3.35 17.87 -6.54
C SER A 57 -3.00 17.21 -7.85
N PHE A 58 -2.93 15.88 -7.84
CA PHE A 58 -2.40 15.11 -8.96
C PHE A 58 -3.30 13.92 -9.27
N ASN A 59 -3.46 13.62 -10.57
CA ASN A 59 -3.95 12.35 -11.07
C ASN A 59 -2.78 11.61 -11.74
N VAL A 60 -2.58 10.35 -11.38
CA VAL A 60 -1.45 9.53 -11.85
C VAL A 60 -1.95 8.26 -12.48
N LYS A 61 -1.52 7.98 -13.72
CA LYS A 61 -1.86 6.77 -14.47
C LYS A 61 -0.59 6.08 -14.98
N THR A 62 -0.45 4.81 -14.62
CA THR A 62 0.65 3.98 -15.12
C THR A 62 0.31 2.49 -15.02
N LYS A 63 1.21 1.65 -15.47
CA LYS A 63 1.19 0.19 -15.25
C LYS A 63 2.56 -0.23 -14.78
N ILE A 64 2.59 -0.96 -13.69
CA ILE A 64 3.82 -1.53 -13.15
C ILE A 64 3.77 -3.04 -13.21
N GLN A 65 4.92 -3.68 -13.28
CA GLN A 65 5.06 -5.11 -13.23
C GLN A 65 5.93 -5.50 -12.03
N VAL A 66 5.37 -6.30 -11.16
CA VAL A 66 6.04 -6.82 -9.95
C VAL A 66 5.84 -8.32 -9.84
N PRO A 67 6.70 -9.06 -9.14
CA PRO A 67 6.49 -10.50 -8.93
C PRO A 67 5.29 -10.76 -8.02
N SER A 68 4.55 -11.82 -8.31
CA SER A 68 3.57 -12.37 -7.37
C SER A 68 4.25 -12.68 -6.04
N THR A 69 3.57 -12.36 -4.94
CA THR A 69 4.05 -12.67 -3.58
C THR A 69 4.01 -14.16 -3.26
N ARG A 70 3.43 -14.99 -4.12
CA ARG A 70 3.28 -16.44 -3.93
C ARG A 70 4.17 -17.27 -4.85
N THR A 71 4.14 -17.00 -6.16
CA THR A 71 4.83 -17.83 -7.17
C THR A 71 5.99 -17.10 -7.82
N PHE A 72 6.18 -15.80 -7.55
CA PHE A 72 7.15 -14.94 -8.20
C PHE A 72 6.93 -14.74 -9.71
N GLU A 73 5.80 -15.19 -10.26
CA GLU A 73 5.42 -14.89 -11.63
C GLU A 73 5.18 -13.38 -11.81
N PRO A 74 5.56 -12.79 -12.96
CA PRO A 74 5.31 -11.38 -13.22
C PRO A 74 3.82 -11.06 -13.25
N VAL A 75 3.38 -10.07 -12.46
CA VAL A 75 2.01 -9.56 -12.42
C VAL A 75 2.00 -8.09 -12.78
N THR A 76 1.14 -7.71 -13.72
CA THR A 76 0.94 -6.32 -14.11
C THR A 76 -0.18 -5.70 -13.27
N ILE A 77 0.14 -4.60 -12.59
CA ILE A 77 -0.80 -3.83 -11.78
C ILE A 77 -1.07 -2.51 -12.50
N PRO A 78 -2.29 -2.24 -12.95
CA PRO A 78 -2.68 -0.92 -13.40
C PRO A 78 -2.85 0.00 -12.19
N LEU A 79 -2.27 1.18 -12.24
CA LEU A 79 -2.42 2.22 -11.24
C LEU A 79 -3.11 3.43 -11.89
N ASP A 80 -4.21 3.86 -11.29
CA ASP A 80 -4.97 5.06 -11.64
C ASP A 80 -5.51 5.64 -10.33
N PHE A 81 -4.88 6.71 -9.85
CA PHE A 81 -5.20 7.26 -8.53
C PHE A 81 -4.97 8.75 -8.47
N ASP A 82 -5.70 9.38 -7.55
CA ASP A 82 -5.58 10.79 -7.22
C ASP A 82 -4.96 10.94 -5.84
N PHE A 83 -4.16 11.99 -5.65
CA PHE A 83 -3.68 12.39 -4.34
C PHE A 83 -3.48 13.89 -4.26
N SER A 84 -3.47 14.42 -3.04
CA SER A 84 -3.23 15.82 -2.77
C SER A 84 -2.33 15.98 -1.55
N GLU A 85 -1.33 16.85 -1.64
CA GLU A 85 -0.35 17.09 -0.59
C GLU A 85 -0.06 18.60 -0.47
N TYR A 86 0.15 19.05 0.78
CA TYR A 86 0.64 20.38 1.06
C TYR A 86 2.16 20.39 1.10
N TYR A 87 2.75 21.36 0.42
CA TYR A 87 4.19 21.60 0.43
C TYR A 87 4.49 22.90 1.17
N VAL A 88 5.33 22.77 2.19
CA VAL A 88 5.73 23.89 3.07
C VAL A 88 7.23 23.97 3.20
N SER A 89 7.74 25.19 3.47
CA SER A 89 9.15 25.40 3.77
C SER A 89 9.49 24.87 5.17
N HIS A 90 10.70 24.36 5.36
CA HIS A 90 11.22 23.99 6.68
C HIS A 90 11.30 25.18 7.65
N HIS A 91 11.27 26.42 7.15
CA HIS A 91 11.18 27.63 7.97
C HIS A 91 9.77 27.90 8.50
N GLN A 92 8.75 27.19 7.99
CA GLN A 92 7.37 27.34 8.45
C GLN A 92 7.17 26.57 9.76
N SER A 93 7.13 27.28 10.87
CA SER A 93 7.04 26.68 12.21
C SER A 93 5.62 26.29 12.65
N ASN A 94 4.58 26.82 12.01
CA ASN A 94 3.19 26.56 12.40
C ASN A 94 2.54 25.48 11.54
N LEU A 95 2.71 24.22 11.92
CA LEU A 95 2.03 23.09 11.31
C LEU A 95 0.64 22.81 11.92
N ALA A 96 0.28 23.46 13.03
CA ALA A 96 -1.01 23.26 13.71
C ALA A 96 -2.22 23.81 12.92
N GLN A 97 -1.99 24.46 11.80
CA GLN A 97 -3.03 24.95 10.89
C GLN A 97 -3.55 23.89 9.92
N PHE A 98 -2.92 22.71 9.87
CA PHE A 98 -3.32 21.60 9.03
C PHE A 98 -4.18 20.64 9.84
N ASP A 99 -5.15 20.02 9.16
CA ASP A 99 -6.01 19.00 9.76
C ASP A 99 -5.27 17.65 9.82
N ASP A 100 -5.72 16.75 10.70
CA ASP A 100 -5.14 15.40 10.84
C ASP A 100 -5.19 14.57 9.56
N LEU A 101 -6.02 14.93 8.60
CA LEU A 101 -6.16 14.27 7.29
C LEU A 101 -5.29 14.89 6.20
N ASP A 102 -4.72 16.08 6.45
CA ASP A 102 -3.85 16.73 5.48
C ASP A 102 -2.48 16.06 5.45
N VAL A 103 -2.02 15.69 4.27
CA VAL A 103 -0.63 15.22 4.06
C VAL A 103 0.24 16.46 3.85
N VAL A 104 1.19 16.69 4.74
CA VAL A 104 2.06 17.87 4.72
C VAL A 104 3.52 17.44 4.54
N ILE A 105 4.12 17.88 3.44
CA ILE A 105 5.51 17.62 3.10
C ILE A 105 6.35 18.88 3.39
N VAL A 106 7.29 18.75 4.30
CA VAL A 106 8.24 19.81 4.63
C VAL A 106 9.45 19.70 3.72
N LEU A 107 9.68 20.70 2.87
CA LEU A 107 10.78 20.73 1.92
C LEU A 107 12.03 21.34 2.56
N GLU A 108 13.11 20.57 2.68
CA GLU A 108 14.36 21.01 3.30
C GLU A 108 15.05 22.14 2.53
N ASN A 109 15.02 22.07 1.20
CA ASN A 109 15.71 23.02 0.32
C ASN A 109 14.76 23.96 -0.42
N ASP A 110 13.48 24.05 0.00
CA ASP A 110 12.45 24.83 -0.68
C ASP A 110 12.30 24.54 -2.18
N VAL A 111 12.65 23.31 -2.59
CA VAL A 111 12.53 22.84 -3.96
C VAL A 111 11.67 21.58 -3.99
N LEU A 112 10.61 21.63 -4.77
CA LEU A 112 9.74 20.50 -5.06
C LEU A 112 10.24 19.81 -6.33
N ALA A 113 10.59 18.52 -6.21
CA ALA A 113 10.93 17.66 -7.33
C ALA A 113 9.75 16.75 -7.65
N LEU A 114 9.04 17.03 -8.75
CA LEU A 114 7.83 16.27 -9.14
C LEU A 114 8.10 14.76 -9.23
N GLU A 115 9.23 14.38 -9.80
CA GLU A 115 9.58 12.99 -10.00
C GLU A 115 9.64 12.23 -8.67
N ASP A 116 10.24 12.82 -7.63
CA ASP A 116 10.33 12.22 -6.30
C ASP A 116 8.95 12.05 -5.66
N VAL A 117 8.10 13.08 -5.76
CA VAL A 117 6.72 13.06 -5.27
C VAL A 117 5.91 11.94 -5.92
N ILE A 118 5.98 11.84 -7.25
CA ILE A 118 5.23 10.81 -7.99
C ILE A 118 5.75 9.40 -7.67
N ILE A 119 7.07 9.22 -7.56
CA ILE A 119 7.67 7.93 -7.19
C ILE A 119 7.19 7.49 -5.81
N ASP A 120 7.25 8.37 -4.80
CA ASP A 120 6.83 8.05 -3.43
C ASP A 120 5.36 7.63 -3.38
N ASN A 121 4.49 8.35 -4.08
CA ASN A 121 3.08 8.02 -4.15
C ASN A 121 2.79 6.72 -4.92
N ILE A 122 3.49 6.44 -6.03
CA ILE A 122 3.37 5.16 -6.73
C ILE A 122 3.76 3.99 -5.81
N LEU A 123 4.86 4.12 -5.05
CA LEU A 123 5.32 3.06 -4.16
C LEU A 123 4.32 2.73 -3.05
N VAL A 124 3.60 3.72 -2.54
CA VAL A 124 2.54 3.54 -1.53
C VAL A 124 1.32 2.81 -2.11
N GLN A 125 1.01 3.00 -3.41
CA GLN A 125 -0.12 2.34 -4.07
C GLN A 125 0.11 0.86 -4.37
N ILE A 126 1.35 0.37 -4.30
CA ILE A 126 1.63 -1.05 -4.57
C ILE A 126 1.15 -1.90 -3.39
N PRO A 127 0.20 -2.83 -3.60
CA PRO A 127 -0.31 -3.63 -2.51
C PRO A 127 0.76 -4.56 -1.92
N MET A 128 0.64 -4.84 -0.62
CA MET A 128 1.56 -5.76 0.08
C MET A 128 1.41 -7.20 -0.43
N GLN A 129 0.23 -7.58 -0.91
CA GLN A 129 -0.03 -8.88 -1.51
C GLN A 129 -0.38 -8.73 -2.98
N VAL A 130 0.47 -9.25 -3.83
CA VAL A 130 0.29 -9.29 -5.28
C VAL A 130 0.05 -10.73 -5.70
N LEU A 131 -1.09 -11.00 -6.33
CA LEU A 131 -1.46 -12.33 -6.82
C LEU A 131 -1.86 -12.24 -8.29
N SER A 132 -1.44 -13.22 -9.08
CA SER A 132 -1.94 -13.38 -10.45
C SER A 132 -3.43 -13.77 -10.43
N GLU A 133 -4.14 -13.57 -11.54
CA GLU A 133 -5.55 -13.99 -11.66
C GLU A 133 -5.74 -15.48 -11.38
N LYS A 134 -4.78 -16.31 -11.79
CA LYS A 134 -4.80 -17.76 -11.51
C LYS A 134 -4.68 -18.05 -10.02
N GLU A 135 -3.83 -17.30 -9.32
CA GLU A 135 -3.61 -17.48 -7.87
C GLU A 135 -4.78 -16.97 -7.04
N GLN A 136 -5.46 -15.92 -7.48
CA GLN A 136 -6.68 -15.41 -6.83
C GLN A 136 -7.81 -16.45 -6.85
N HIS A 137 -7.89 -17.24 -7.92
CA HIS A 137 -8.92 -18.27 -8.10
C HIS A 137 -8.40 -19.70 -7.88
N ALA A 138 -7.15 -19.86 -7.40
CA ALA A 138 -6.55 -21.17 -7.17
C ALA A 138 -7.34 -22.00 -6.16
N LYS A 139 -7.62 -23.25 -6.52
CA LYS A 139 -8.25 -24.22 -5.62
C LYS A 139 -7.25 -24.68 -4.55
N PHE A 140 -7.77 -25.20 -3.44
CA PHE A 140 -6.94 -25.71 -2.33
C PHE A 140 -5.85 -26.70 -2.78
N SER A 141 -6.14 -27.57 -3.76
CA SER A 141 -5.20 -28.54 -4.31
C SER A 141 -4.02 -27.93 -5.08
N GLU A 142 -4.13 -26.66 -5.46
CA GLU A 142 -3.11 -25.92 -6.22
C GLU A 142 -2.25 -25.02 -5.31
N MET A 143 -2.60 -24.95 -4.01
CA MET A 143 -1.86 -24.17 -3.03
C MET A 143 -0.60 -24.90 -2.56
N PRO A 144 0.47 -24.18 -2.24
CA PRO A 144 1.67 -24.76 -1.65
C PRO A 144 1.31 -25.54 -0.38
N GLN A 145 1.75 -26.79 -0.33
CA GLN A 145 1.55 -27.66 0.83
C GLN A 145 2.74 -28.58 1.06
N GLY A 146 3.00 -28.89 2.31
CA GLY A 146 4.02 -29.83 2.73
C GLY A 146 3.41 -31.01 3.47
N LYS A 147 4.25 -31.93 3.94
CA LYS A 147 3.80 -33.13 4.65
C LYS A 147 3.00 -32.84 5.94
N SER A 148 3.22 -31.69 6.56
CA SER A 148 2.62 -31.32 7.86
C SER A 148 2.04 -29.90 7.88
N TRP A 149 2.02 -29.20 6.74
CA TRP A 149 1.49 -27.85 6.62
C TRP A 149 0.83 -27.64 5.26
N GLY A 150 -0.08 -26.69 5.19
CA GLY A 150 -0.74 -26.25 3.96
C GLY A 150 -1.20 -24.81 4.08
N VAL A 151 -1.27 -24.12 2.95
CA VAL A 151 -1.79 -22.73 2.86
C VAL A 151 -3.29 -22.82 2.59
N LEU A 152 -4.08 -22.13 3.42
CA LEU A 152 -5.53 -22.01 3.28
C LEU A 152 -5.88 -20.55 2.93
N THR A 153 -6.88 -20.36 2.10
CA THR A 153 -7.49 -19.03 1.92
C THR A 153 -8.35 -18.66 3.12
N GLU A 154 -8.60 -17.36 3.34
CA GLU A 154 -9.46 -16.89 4.42
C GLU A 154 -10.87 -17.49 4.36
N ASP A 155 -11.44 -17.60 3.16
CA ASP A 155 -12.76 -18.20 2.96
C ASP A 155 -12.79 -19.70 3.33
N GLN A 156 -11.71 -20.42 3.02
CA GLN A 156 -11.56 -21.82 3.42
C GLN A 156 -11.38 -21.95 4.93
N LEU A 157 -10.67 -21.02 5.56
CA LEU A 157 -10.54 -20.99 7.02
C LEU A 157 -11.89 -20.73 7.68
N LYS A 158 -12.70 -19.80 7.17
CA LYS A 158 -14.07 -19.54 7.65
C LYS A 158 -14.97 -20.76 7.49
N ASN A 159 -14.93 -21.42 6.33
CA ASN A 159 -15.71 -22.64 6.08
C ASN A 159 -15.26 -23.82 6.95
N ASN A 160 -13.96 -23.93 7.26
CA ASN A 160 -13.44 -24.96 8.15
C ASN A 160 -13.68 -24.60 9.64
N ALA A 161 -13.86 -23.34 9.99
CA ALA A 161 -14.19 -22.92 11.36
C ALA A 161 -15.57 -23.44 11.82
N HIS A 162 -16.49 -23.69 10.89
CA HIS A 162 -17.78 -24.35 11.17
C HIS A 162 -17.64 -25.88 11.45
N ARG A 163 -16.46 -26.47 11.20
CA ARG A 163 -16.14 -27.88 11.55
C ARG A 163 -15.43 -28.02 12.91
N LYS A 164 -15.51 -26.98 13.75
CA LYS A 164 -14.79 -26.91 15.05
C LYS A 164 -15.24 -27.90 16.15
N ASP A 165 -16.08 -28.89 15.85
CA ASP A 165 -16.38 -29.97 16.81
C ASP A 165 -15.39 -31.15 16.78
N GLN A 166 -14.37 -31.10 15.91
CA GLN A 166 -13.30 -32.08 15.98
C GLN A 166 -12.17 -31.58 16.88
N ILE A 167 -12.19 -32.06 18.12
CA ILE A 167 -11.09 -31.87 19.07
C ILE A 167 -9.83 -32.47 18.44
N ASP A 168 -8.74 -31.68 18.42
CA ASP A 168 -7.42 -32.19 18.00
C ASP A 168 -7.14 -33.51 18.76
N PRO A 169 -6.85 -34.62 18.07
CA PRO A 169 -6.57 -35.91 18.69
C PRO A 169 -5.47 -35.84 19.77
N ARG A 170 -4.56 -34.87 19.66
CA ARG A 170 -3.51 -34.63 20.66
C ARG A 170 -4.05 -34.04 21.95
N MET A 171 -5.17 -33.27 21.85
CA MET A 171 -5.82 -32.60 22.97
C MET A 171 -6.97 -33.45 23.55
N ALA A 172 -7.36 -34.55 22.89
CA ALA A 172 -8.44 -35.42 23.37
C ALA A 172 -8.16 -35.97 24.78
N LYS A 173 -6.91 -36.38 25.04
CA LYS A 173 -6.49 -36.85 26.36
C LYS A 173 -6.59 -35.81 27.49
N LEU A 174 -6.40 -34.53 27.17
CA LEU A 174 -6.56 -33.43 28.12
C LEU A 174 -8.03 -33.20 28.48
N LYS A 175 -8.94 -33.35 27.52
CA LYS A 175 -10.39 -33.24 27.77
C LYS A 175 -10.89 -34.32 28.71
N ASP A 176 -10.38 -35.54 28.56
CA ASP A 176 -10.75 -36.63 29.45
C ASP A 176 -10.18 -36.44 30.86
N PHE A 177 -9.03 -35.79 31.00
CA PHE A 177 -8.45 -35.48 32.31
C PHE A 177 -9.32 -34.51 33.11
N PHE A 178 -9.82 -33.45 32.50
CA PHE A 178 -10.70 -32.48 33.19
C PHE A 178 -12.09 -33.04 33.49
N LYS A 179 -12.63 -33.95 32.66
CA LYS A 179 -13.91 -34.61 32.98
C LYS A 179 -13.85 -35.49 34.23
N ASN A 180 -12.68 -36.07 34.50
CA ASN A 180 -12.50 -36.92 35.67
C ASN A 180 -12.29 -36.13 36.97
N GLU A 181 -11.92 -34.84 36.94
CA GLU A 181 -11.84 -33.97 38.10
C GLU A 181 -13.21 -33.44 38.50
N ASP A 182 -14.09 -33.12 37.54
CA ASP A 182 -15.45 -32.65 37.86
C ASP A 182 -16.34 -33.73 38.53
N GLN A 183 -16.06 -35.02 38.27
CA GLN A 183 -16.78 -36.12 38.92
C GLN A 183 -16.30 -36.41 40.35
N LYS A 184 -15.07 -36.04 40.72
CA LYS A 184 -14.55 -36.19 42.07
C LYS A 184 -15.03 -35.14 43.07
N ASN A 185 -15.41 -33.97 42.58
CA ASN A 185 -15.89 -32.87 43.44
C ASN A 185 -17.42 -32.86 43.62
N SER A 186 -18.14 -33.83 43.09
CA SER A 186 -19.61 -33.96 43.24
C SER A 186 -20.04 -34.98 44.28
N ASP A 187 -19.07 -35.68 44.91
CA ASP A 187 -19.31 -36.74 45.92
C ASP A 187 -18.77 -36.39 47.32
N GLU A 188 -18.57 -35.08 47.64
CA GLU A 188 -18.34 -34.61 49.02
C GLU A 188 -19.43 -33.66 49.51
#